data_d4357aadbfd6065e2bf9987c17fbeb1c
#
_entry.id   d4357aadbfd6065e2bf9987c17fbeb1c
#
_cell.length_a   1.000
_cell.length_b   1.000
_cell.length_c   1.000
_cell.angle_alpha   90.00
_cell.angle_beta   90.00
_cell.angle_gamma   90.00
#
_symmetry.space_group_name_H-M   'P 1'
#
loop_
_entity.id
_entity.type
_entity.pdbx_description
1 polymer ?
#
loop_
_entity_poly.entity_id
_entity_poly.type
_entity_poly.pdbx_seq_one_letter_code
_entity_poly.pdbx_strand_id
1 'polypeptide(L)'
;MLTLENLSFGVQDEKSQKEIIRNLNLTIESNKFVVVTGPNGGGKSTLAKLIAGIEKPTGGRIQLDGVDITEKNITERAQSGISYAFQQPVRFKGIEVFDLLRLASGKQLTITDACQYLSEVGLCAKDYIKREVNDSLSGGELKRIEIATVLARGTKLSI
;
A
#
# COMPACT_ATOMS: atom_id res chain seq x y z
N MET A 1 -3.78 -14.57 4.17
CA MET A 1 -3.34 -15.28 2.93
C MET A 1 -3.89 -14.55 1.71
N LEU A 2 -3.05 -14.22 0.74
CA LEU A 2 -3.47 -13.64 -0.55
C LEU A 2 -3.39 -14.73 -1.63
N THR A 3 -4.46 -14.88 -2.43
CA THR A 3 -4.49 -15.82 -3.56
C THR A 3 -4.91 -15.09 -4.82
N LEU A 4 -4.15 -15.30 -5.89
CA LEU A 4 -4.41 -14.81 -7.24
C LEU A 4 -4.66 -16.03 -8.13
N GLU A 5 -5.79 -16.06 -8.85
CA GLU A 5 -6.17 -17.17 -9.71
C GLU A 5 -6.40 -16.66 -11.13
N ASN A 6 -5.58 -17.15 -12.07
CA ASN A 6 -5.62 -16.78 -13.49
C ASN A 6 -5.70 -15.27 -13.73
N LEU A 7 -5.05 -14.48 -12.86
CA LEU A 7 -5.11 -13.03 -12.90
C LEU A 7 -4.52 -12.52 -14.20
N SER A 8 -5.27 -11.71 -14.92
CA SER A 8 -4.86 -11.13 -16.19
C SER A 8 -5.18 -9.64 -16.22
N PHE A 9 -4.31 -8.86 -16.85
CA PHE A 9 -4.47 -7.44 -17.05
C PHE A 9 -3.85 -6.98 -18.35
N GLY A 10 -4.64 -6.30 -19.16
CA GLY A 10 -4.21 -5.69 -20.42
C GLY A 10 -4.70 -4.27 -20.54
N VAL A 11 -3.94 -3.44 -21.24
CA VAL A 11 -4.28 -2.08 -21.60
C VAL A 11 -4.61 -2.04 -23.10
N GLN A 12 -5.73 -1.44 -23.43
CA GLN A 12 -6.14 -1.21 -24.81
C GLN A 12 -5.57 0.14 -25.26
N ASP A 13 -4.64 0.10 -26.20
CA ASP A 13 -4.16 1.28 -26.89
C ASP A 13 -4.85 1.38 -28.26
N GLU A 14 -4.93 2.58 -28.86
CA GLU A 14 -5.67 2.81 -30.13
C GLU A 14 -5.28 1.85 -31.28
N LYS A 15 -4.13 1.19 -31.19
CA LYS A 15 -3.59 0.30 -32.24
C LYS A 15 -3.29 -1.13 -31.80
N SER A 16 -3.34 -1.44 -30.50
CA SER A 16 -3.03 -2.80 -30.04
C SER A 16 -3.51 -3.05 -28.60
N GLN A 17 -3.91 -4.27 -28.32
CA GLN A 17 -4.14 -4.75 -26.96
C GLN A 17 -2.80 -5.26 -26.41
N LYS A 18 -2.26 -4.60 -25.39
CA LYS A 18 -1.03 -5.02 -24.74
C LYS A 18 -1.37 -5.71 -23.43
N GLU A 19 -1.14 -7.01 -23.38
CA GLU A 19 -1.27 -7.80 -22.15
C GLU A 19 -0.03 -7.58 -21.27
N ILE A 20 -0.24 -7.12 -20.04
CA ILE A 20 0.83 -6.82 -19.07
C ILE A 20 1.00 -7.98 -18.09
N ILE A 21 -0.11 -8.56 -17.65
CA ILE A 21 -0.15 -9.75 -16.78
C ILE A 21 -1.04 -10.78 -17.45
N ARG A 22 -0.56 -12.03 -17.51
CA ARG A 22 -1.25 -13.12 -18.19
C ARG A 22 -1.36 -14.33 -17.29
N ASN A 23 -2.60 -14.73 -16.99
CA ASN A 23 -2.93 -15.96 -16.25
C ASN A 23 -2.04 -16.22 -15.02
N LEU A 24 -1.75 -15.15 -14.24
CA LEU A 24 -0.91 -15.24 -13.07
C LEU A 24 -1.64 -16.00 -11.96
N ASN A 25 -1.00 -17.08 -11.49
CA ASN A 25 -1.43 -17.82 -10.32
C ASN A 25 -0.36 -17.68 -9.24
N LEU A 26 -0.77 -17.19 -8.07
CA LEU A 26 0.14 -16.93 -6.96
C LEU A 26 -0.60 -17.06 -5.64
N THR A 27 0.00 -17.75 -4.69
CA THR A 27 -0.48 -17.78 -3.30
C THR A 27 0.62 -17.27 -2.38
N ILE A 28 0.28 -16.28 -1.55
CA ILE A 28 1.14 -15.73 -0.51
C ILE A 28 0.51 -16.06 0.84
N GLU A 29 1.18 -16.88 1.61
CA GLU A 29 0.74 -17.24 2.96
C GLU A 29 0.82 -16.03 3.91
N SER A 30 0.06 -16.10 5.01
CA SER A 30 0.12 -15.08 6.06
C SER A 30 1.51 -15.04 6.71
N ASN A 31 1.88 -13.87 7.22
CA ASN A 31 3.16 -13.62 7.90
C ASN A 31 4.41 -13.92 7.05
N LYS A 32 4.30 -13.75 5.74
CA LYS A 32 5.45 -13.85 4.81
C LYS A 32 5.85 -12.48 4.32
N PHE A 33 7.16 -12.27 4.21
CA PHE A 33 7.75 -11.16 3.48
C PHE A 33 8.07 -11.66 2.05
N VAL A 34 7.51 -10.98 1.05
CA VAL A 34 7.64 -11.38 -0.36
C VAL A 34 8.24 -10.23 -1.17
N VAL A 35 9.24 -10.53 -1.96
CA VAL A 35 9.87 -9.57 -2.88
C VAL A 35 9.52 -9.95 -4.32
N VAL A 36 8.95 -9.00 -5.06
CA VAL A 36 8.66 -9.15 -6.49
C VAL A 36 9.78 -8.50 -7.29
N THR A 37 10.55 -9.29 -8.02
CA THR A 37 11.67 -8.85 -8.84
C THR A 37 11.40 -9.08 -10.32
N GLY A 38 12.19 -8.44 -11.18
CA GLY A 38 12.09 -8.60 -12.63
C GLY A 38 12.44 -7.32 -13.40
N PRO A 39 12.46 -7.36 -14.74
CA PRO A 39 12.84 -6.24 -15.58
C PRO A 39 11.87 -5.06 -15.45
N ASN A 40 12.34 -3.87 -15.87
CA ASN A 40 11.47 -2.70 -15.98
C ASN A 40 10.39 -2.96 -17.05
N GLY A 41 9.15 -2.54 -16.75
CA GLY A 41 8.01 -2.84 -17.60
C GLY A 41 7.41 -4.25 -17.43
N GLY A 42 7.98 -5.11 -16.57
CA GLY A 42 7.50 -6.48 -16.32
C GLY A 42 6.22 -6.59 -15.47
N GLY A 43 5.45 -5.52 -15.29
CA GLY A 43 4.14 -5.59 -14.62
C GLY A 43 4.17 -5.57 -13.07
N LYS A 44 5.35 -5.41 -12.43
CA LYS A 44 5.47 -5.44 -10.96
C LYS A 44 4.57 -4.41 -10.27
N SER A 45 4.67 -3.15 -10.67
CA SER A 45 3.84 -2.07 -10.13
C SER A 45 2.36 -2.22 -10.51
N THR A 46 2.09 -2.81 -11.68
CA THR A 46 0.72 -3.13 -12.11
C THR A 46 0.11 -4.19 -11.21
N LEU A 47 0.86 -5.25 -10.89
CA LEU A 47 0.41 -6.28 -9.95
C LEU A 47 0.07 -5.69 -8.58
N ALA A 48 0.94 -4.83 -8.03
CA ALA A 48 0.70 -4.14 -6.78
C ALA A 48 -0.58 -3.28 -6.83
N LYS A 49 -0.81 -2.53 -7.91
CA LYS A 49 -2.00 -1.73 -8.13
C LYS A 49 -3.27 -2.56 -8.26
N LEU A 50 -3.21 -3.72 -8.94
CA LEU A 50 -4.32 -4.66 -9.05
C LEU A 50 -4.71 -5.20 -7.68
N ILE A 51 -3.75 -5.60 -6.85
CA ILE A 51 -4.02 -6.10 -5.50
C ILE A 51 -4.58 -4.99 -4.61
N ALA A 52 -4.10 -3.76 -4.74
CA ALA A 52 -4.60 -2.61 -4.00
C ALA A 52 -5.98 -2.12 -4.46
N GLY A 53 -6.46 -2.52 -5.65
CA GLY A 53 -7.72 -2.06 -6.24
C GLY A 53 -7.64 -0.68 -6.91
N ILE A 54 -6.44 -0.22 -7.21
CA ILE A 54 -6.19 0.99 -8.00
C ILE A 54 -6.50 0.73 -9.49
N GLU A 55 -6.14 -0.47 -9.95
CA GLU A 55 -6.47 -0.97 -11.28
C GLU A 55 -7.41 -2.16 -11.16
N LYS A 56 -8.27 -2.38 -12.17
CA LYS A 56 -9.15 -3.56 -12.23
C LYS A 56 -8.56 -4.61 -13.15
N PRO A 57 -8.53 -5.89 -12.75
CA PRO A 57 -8.08 -6.95 -13.64
C PRO A 57 -9.04 -7.13 -14.82
N THR A 58 -8.50 -7.56 -15.95
CA THR A 58 -9.31 -7.93 -17.13
C THR A 58 -9.81 -9.37 -17.07
N GLY A 59 -9.30 -10.17 -16.15
CA GLY A 59 -9.71 -11.55 -15.91
C GLY A 59 -9.06 -12.13 -14.66
N GLY A 60 -9.60 -13.24 -14.19
CA GLY A 60 -9.13 -13.94 -13.00
C GLY A 60 -9.74 -13.43 -11.71
N ARG A 61 -9.17 -13.86 -10.57
CA ARG A 61 -9.67 -13.54 -9.23
C ARG A 61 -8.56 -13.12 -8.28
N ILE A 62 -8.92 -12.27 -7.32
CA ILE A 62 -8.08 -11.87 -6.20
C ILE A 62 -8.83 -12.18 -4.92
N GLN A 63 -8.23 -13.00 -4.03
CA GLN A 63 -8.83 -13.36 -2.74
C GLN A 63 -7.90 -12.97 -1.60
N LEU A 64 -8.47 -12.40 -0.54
CA LEU A 64 -7.78 -12.13 0.72
C LEU A 64 -8.46 -12.94 1.84
N ASP A 65 -7.71 -13.83 2.47
CA ASP A 65 -8.20 -14.75 3.51
C ASP A 65 -9.45 -15.55 3.08
N GLY A 66 -9.48 -16.00 1.82
CA GLY A 66 -10.58 -16.75 1.23
C GLY A 66 -11.79 -15.90 0.79
N VAL A 67 -11.74 -14.59 1.01
CA VAL A 67 -12.80 -13.66 0.58
C VAL A 67 -12.42 -13.07 -0.77
N ASP A 68 -13.30 -13.20 -1.76
CA ASP A 68 -13.13 -12.59 -3.08
C ASP A 68 -13.20 -11.05 -2.96
N ILE A 69 -12.14 -10.39 -3.42
CA ILE A 69 -12.02 -8.93 -3.42
C ILE A 69 -11.87 -8.36 -4.84
N THR A 70 -12.06 -9.17 -5.86
CA THR A 70 -11.79 -8.81 -7.26
C THR A 70 -12.52 -7.54 -7.68
N GLU A 71 -13.81 -7.45 -7.38
CA GLU A 71 -14.66 -6.30 -7.74
C GLU A 71 -14.66 -5.16 -6.70
N LYS A 72 -14.05 -5.39 -5.52
CA LYS A 72 -13.97 -4.36 -4.48
C LYS A 72 -13.10 -3.19 -4.94
N ASN A 73 -13.59 -1.99 -4.69
CA ASN A 73 -12.84 -0.76 -4.96
C ASN A 73 -11.72 -0.55 -3.92
N ILE A 74 -10.88 0.46 -4.16
CA ILE A 74 -9.72 0.78 -3.30
C ILE A 74 -10.12 1.00 -1.83
N THR A 75 -11.24 1.67 -1.58
CA THR A 75 -11.73 1.95 -0.21
C THR A 75 -12.16 0.67 0.49
N GLU A 76 -12.91 -0.19 -0.18
CA GLU A 76 -13.38 -1.46 0.36
C GLU A 76 -12.21 -2.43 0.63
N ARG A 77 -11.19 -2.43 -0.24
CA ARG A 77 -9.96 -3.21 -0.03
C ARG A 77 -9.14 -2.67 1.13
N ALA A 78 -9.03 -1.36 1.25
CA ALA A 78 -8.41 -0.72 2.40
C ALA A 78 -9.13 -1.09 3.72
N GLN A 79 -10.46 -1.11 3.73
CA GLN A 79 -11.27 -1.56 4.87
C GLN A 79 -11.14 -3.07 5.13
N SER A 80 -10.86 -3.86 4.10
CA SER A 80 -10.59 -5.29 4.24
C SER A 80 -9.19 -5.58 4.83
N GLY A 81 -8.35 -4.54 5.02
CA GLY A 81 -7.04 -4.65 5.65
C GLY A 81 -5.86 -4.65 4.67
N ILE A 82 -6.02 -4.08 3.48
CA ILE A 82 -4.92 -3.86 2.54
C ILE A 82 -4.40 -2.43 2.68
N SER A 83 -3.09 -2.25 2.79
CA SER A 83 -2.43 -0.96 2.67
C SER A 83 -1.49 -0.94 1.47
N TYR A 84 -1.35 0.23 0.88
CA TYR A 84 -0.49 0.45 -0.27
C TYR A 84 0.41 1.66 -0.03
N ALA A 85 1.72 1.46 -0.06
CA ALA A 85 2.70 2.52 0.00
C ALA A 85 3.11 2.92 -1.42
N PHE A 86 2.92 4.18 -1.77
CA PHE A 86 3.25 4.67 -3.10
C PHE A 86 4.76 4.67 -3.34
N GLN A 87 5.17 4.49 -4.58
CA GLN A 87 6.59 4.53 -4.96
C GLN A 87 7.20 5.92 -4.68
N GLN A 88 6.41 6.98 -4.89
CA GLN A 88 6.75 8.34 -4.46
C GLN A 88 5.89 8.71 -3.25
N PRO A 89 6.50 9.10 -2.12
CA PRO A 89 5.75 9.48 -0.93
C PRO A 89 4.81 10.66 -1.21
N VAL A 90 3.60 10.59 -0.70
CA VAL A 90 2.61 11.66 -0.84
C VAL A 90 2.86 12.74 0.19
N ARG A 91 2.70 14.00 -0.21
CA ARG A 91 2.81 15.18 0.66
C ARG A 91 1.43 15.73 0.97
N PHE A 92 1.23 16.15 2.20
CA PHE A 92 -0.04 16.66 2.69
C PHE A 92 0.17 18.04 3.31
N LYS A 93 -0.15 19.11 2.57
CA LYS A 93 -0.09 20.48 3.11
C LYS A 93 -1.06 20.65 4.29
N GLY A 94 -0.57 21.24 5.37
CA GLY A 94 -1.40 21.54 6.55
C GLY A 94 -1.71 20.34 7.45
N ILE A 95 -1.07 19.19 7.24
CA ILE A 95 -1.24 18.01 8.09
C ILE A 95 0.06 17.70 8.82
N GLU A 96 0.01 17.68 10.15
CA GLU A 96 1.13 17.26 10.98
C GLU A 96 1.29 15.73 10.95
N VAL A 97 2.51 15.24 11.21
CA VAL A 97 2.82 13.80 11.26
C VAL A 97 1.91 13.07 12.25
N PHE A 98 1.63 13.67 13.42
CA PHE A 98 0.69 13.09 14.40
C PHE A 98 -0.71 12.92 13.82
N ASP A 99 -1.24 13.94 13.16
CA ASP A 99 -2.57 13.90 12.57
C ASP A 99 -2.66 12.86 11.43
N LEU A 100 -1.59 12.75 10.63
CA LEU A 100 -1.52 11.73 9.58
C LEU A 100 -1.53 10.32 10.17
N LEU A 101 -0.75 10.06 11.22
CA LEU A 101 -0.74 8.76 11.92
C LEU A 101 -2.11 8.45 12.53
N ARG A 102 -2.76 9.45 13.15
CA ARG A 102 -4.10 9.31 13.75
C ARG A 102 -5.14 8.97 12.69
N LEU A 103 -5.14 9.67 11.57
CA LEU A 103 -6.03 9.39 10.44
C LEU A 103 -5.80 7.98 9.86
N ALA A 104 -4.53 7.59 9.69
CA ALA A 104 -4.17 6.28 9.18
C ALA A 104 -4.61 5.14 10.10
N SER A 105 -4.45 5.31 11.41
CA SER A 105 -4.81 4.28 12.40
C SER A 105 -6.31 3.98 12.44
N GLY A 106 -7.15 4.95 12.08
CA GLY A 106 -8.60 4.82 12.18
C GLY A 106 -9.14 4.65 13.62
N LYS A 107 -8.27 4.88 14.63
CA LYS A 107 -8.55 4.73 16.06
C LYS A 107 -8.18 6.02 16.79
N GLN A 108 -8.59 6.10 18.07
CA GLN A 108 -8.01 7.11 18.95
C GLN A 108 -6.54 6.75 19.22
N LEU A 109 -5.63 7.44 18.53
CA LEU A 109 -4.20 7.26 18.70
C LEU A 109 -3.68 8.19 19.79
N THR A 110 -2.95 7.66 20.77
CA THR A 110 -2.27 8.48 21.76
C THR A 110 -0.95 9.02 21.21
N ILE A 111 -0.44 10.10 21.82
CA ILE A 111 0.90 10.63 21.48
C ILE A 111 1.97 9.55 21.71
N THR A 112 1.82 8.75 22.76
CA THR A 112 2.75 7.66 23.09
C THR A 112 2.80 6.62 21.97
N ASP A 113 1.62 6.20 21.46
CA ASP A 113 1.58 5.24 20.34
C ASP A 113 2.22 5.82 19.08
N ALA A 114 1.94 7.08 18.77
CA ALA A 114 2.55 7.76 17.63
C ALA A 114 4.08 7.85 17.76
N CYS A 115 4.58 8.13 18.96
CA CYS A 115 6.01 8.13 19.26
C CYS A 115 6.64 6.75 19.02
N GLN A 116 5.93 5.68 19.40
CA GLN A 116 6.40 4.31 19.18
C GLN A 116 6.52 4.02 17.68
N TYR A 117 5.48 4.29 16.87
CA TYR A 117 5.54 4.08 15.42
C TYR A 117 6.67 4.85 14.74
N LEU A 118 6.92 6.11 15.15
CA LEU A 118 8.04 6.89 14.65
C LEU A 118 9.39 6.28 15.03
N SER A 119 9.53 5.79 16.25
CA SER A 119 10.75 5.10 16.71
C SER A 119 11.01 3.82 15.92
N GLU A 120 9.98 3.03 15.63
CA GLU A 120 10.09 1.79 14.85
C GLU A 120 10.64 2.03 13.44
N VAL A 121 10.38 3.20 12.85
CA VAL A 121 10.93 3.59 11.55
C VAL A 121 12.21 4.41 11.66
N GLY A 122 12.78 4.54 12.85
CA GLY A 122 14.04 5.26 13.11
C GLY A 122 13.92 6.77 13.02
N LEU A 123 12.75 7.35 13.35
CA LEU A 123 12.55 8.80 13.48
C LEU A 123 12.41 9.18 14.95
N CYS A 124 13.10 10.27 15.35
CA CYS A 124 12.96 10.83 16.69
C CYS A 124 11.58 11.50 16.81
N ALA A 125 10.69 10.93 17.61
CA ALA A 125 9.33 11.44 17.76
C ALA A 125 9.28 12.91 18.19
N LYS A 126 10.18 13.34 19.08
CA LYS A 126 10.28 14.71 19.57
C LYS A 126 10.46 15.73 18.43
N ASP A 127 11.22 15.33 17.40
CA ASP A 127 11.58 16.21 16.30
C ASP A 127 10.57 16.17 15.15
N TYR A 128 9.77 15.09 15.03
CA TYR A 128 8.90 14.88 13.88
C TYR A 128 7.41 14.96 14.17
N ILE A 129 6.94 14.66 15.37
CA ILE A 129 5.52 14.47 15.68
C ILE A 129 4.64 15.66 15.35
N LYS A 130 5.18 16.89 15.50
CA LYS A 130 4.51 18.18 15.19
C LYS A 130 4.95 18.79 13.87
N ARG A 131 5.79 18.11 13.09
CA ARG A 131 6.19 18.61 11.77
C ARG A 131 5.09 18.38 10.75
N GLU A 132 4.93 19.35 9.88
CA GLU A 132 4.04 19.24 8.74
C GLU A 132 4.65 18.27 7.68
N VAL A 133 3.78 17.46 7.05
CA VAL A 133 4.18 16.49 6.01
C VAL A 133 4.27 17.21 4.67
N ASN A 134 5.24 18.09 4.52
CA ASN A 134 5.42 18.96 3.36
C ASN A 134 6.83 18.83 2.73
N ASP A 135 7.19 19.82 1.90
CA ASP A 135 8.46 19.87 1.17
C ASP A 135 9.70 20.09 2.06
N SER A 136 9.53 20.42 3.33
CA SER A 136 10.63 20.55 4.28
C SER A 136 11.21 19.21 4.73
N LEU A 137 10.50 18.12 4.48
CA LEU A 137 10.94 16.75 4.76
C LEU A 137 11.69 16.17 3.56
N SER A 138 12.81 15.53 3.81
CA SER A 138 13.53 14.78 2.80
C SER A 138 12.72 13.58 2.30
N GLY A 139 13.05 13.06 1.11
CA GLY A 139 12.36 11.87 0.58
C GLY A 139 12.48 10.65 1.49
N GLY A 140 13.61 10.49 2.18
CA GLY A 140 13.81 9.40 3.15
C GLY A 140 12.97 9.55 4.40
N GLU A 141 12.80 10.76 4.93
CA GLU A 141 11.93 11.07 6.07
C GLU A 141 10.46 10.83 5.71
N LEU A 142 10.02 11.32 4.56
CA LEU A 142 8.67 11.08 4.04
C LEU A 142 8.38 9.59 3.89
N LYS A 143 9.33 8.82 3.37
CA LYS A 143 9.15 7.36 3.22
C LYS A 143 9.04 6.64 4.55
N ARG A 144 9.83 7.05 5.56
CA ARG A 144 9.72 6.51 6.92
C ARG A 144 8.38 6.86 7.58
N ILE A 145 7.90 8.10 7.40
CA ILE A 145 6.57 8.52 7.89
C ILE A 145 5.48 7.69 7.21
N GLU A 146 5.56 7.46 5.89
CA GLU A 146 4.61 6.60 5.17
C GLU A 146 4.61 5.17 5.74
N ILE A 147 5.77 4.59 6.02
CA ILE A 147 5.87 3.26 6.65
C ILE A 147 5.23 3.29 8.05
N ALA A 148 5.47 4.34 8.84
CA ALA A 148 4.83 4.50 10.14
C ALA A 148 3.29 4.55 10.04
N THR A 149 2.72 5.18 9.00
CA THR A 149 1.27 5.17 8.77
C THR A 149 0.74 3.76 8.45
N VAL A 150 1.49 2.97 7.69
CA VAL A 150 1.16 1.57 7.39
C VAL A 150 1.17 0.73 8.67
N LEU A 151 2.18 0.91 9.53
CA LEU A 151 2.26 0.23 10.85
C LEU A 151 1.10 0.64 11.76
N ALA A 152 0.81 1.95 11.87
CA ALA A 152 -0.28 2.47 12.69
C ALA A 152 -1.65 1.92 12.28
N ARG A 153 -1.84 1.65 10.98
CA ARG A 153 -3.07 1.06 10.44
C ARG A 153 -3.25 -0.40 10.83
N GLY A 154 -2.17 -1.16 11.05
CA GLY A 154 -2.23 -2.57 11.44
C GLY A 154 -2.92 -3.45 10.39
N THR A 155 -2.50 -3.36 9.14
CA THR A 155 -3.12 -4.05 8.00
C THR A 155 -2.72 -5.53 7.92
N LYS A 156 -3.59 -6.34 7.30
CA LYS A 156 -3.34 -7.77 7.02
C LYS A 156 -2.34 -7.98 5.89
N LEU A 157 -2.35 -7.06 4.91
CA LEU A 157 -1.48 -7.06 3.75
C LEU A 157 -0.98 -5.64 3.50
N SER A 158 0.33 -5.46 3.48
CA SER A 158 1.01 -4.21 3.13
C SER A 158 1.79 -4.39 1.82
N ILE A 159 1.63 -3.44 0.89
CA ILE A 159 2.24 -3.46 -0.45
C ILE A 159 3.05 -2.19 -0.65
#